data_671d6ee201a064dfe2ceb937d029a409
#
_entry.id   671d6ee201a064dfe2ceb937d029a409
#
_cell.length_a   1.000
_cell.length_b   1.000
_cell.length_c   1.000
_cell.angle_alpha   90.00
_cell.angle_beta   90.00
_cell.angle_gamma   90.00
#
_symmetry.space_group_name_H-M   'P 1'
#
loop_
_entity.id
_entity.type
_entity.pdbx_description
1 polymer ?
#
loop_
_entity_poly.entity_id
_entity_poly.type
_entity_poly.pdbx_seq_one_letter_code
_entity_poly.pdbx_strand_id
1 'polypeptide(L)'
;VNGLLQLYGLCVLALFLKMLVISCYQGYFRLRYRAFANVEDAAFVGRAVMAQDLPQVRRAARAWANDLENIPLFFVLGALAIALQTPDDVTGLLFCAFTVARAIHTLTYLGGWQPWRSLAYGVGLACLLVLAAMIGKALL
;
A
#
# COMPACT_ATOMS: atom_id res chain seq x y z
N VAL A 1 16.66 -13.39 16.20
CA VAL A 1 15.35 -12.90 15.72
C VAL A 1 14.59 -14.09 15.14
N ASN A 2 13.32 -14.28 15.55
CA ASN A 2 12.47 -15.31 14.98
C ASN A 2 12.32 -15.09 13.46
N GLY A 3 12.44 -16.15 12.65
CA GLY A 3 12.36 -16.06 11.19
C GLY A 3 11.08 -15.42 10.66
N LEU A 4 9.94 -15.69 11.33
CA LEU A 4 8.66 -15.08 10.97
C LEU A 4 8.65 -13.56 11.24
N LEU A 5 9.20 -13.11 12.38
CA LEU A 5 9.34 -11.68 12.69
C LEU A 5 10.26 -10.97 11.70
N GLN A 6 11.35 -11.63 11.30
CA GLN A 6 12.27 -11.09 10.29
C GLN A 6 11.56 -10.93 8.94
N LEU A 7 10.83 -11.95 8.50
CA LEU A 7 10.03 -11.91 7.27
C LEU A 7 8.98 -10.78 7.31
N TYR A 8 8.26 -10.68 8.43
CA TYR A 8 7.29 -9.61 8.65
C TYR A 8 7.95 -8.23 8.53
N GLY A 9 9.10 -8.03 9.21
CA GLY A 9 9.85 -6.78 9.13
C GLY A 9 10.25 -6.41 7.70
N LEU A 10 10.70 -7.39 6.91
CA LEU A 10 11.02 -7.17 5.49
C LEU A 10 9.79 -6.78 4.67
N CYS A 11 8.64 -7.42 4.91
CA CYS A 11 7.37 -7.05 4.27
C CYS A 11 6.95 -5.61 4.64
N VAL A 12 7.05 -5.24 5.91
CA VAL A 12 6.75 -3.88 6.40
C VAL A 12 7.65 -2.84 5.71
N LEU A 13 8.95 -3.09 5.64
CA LEU A 13 9.90 -2.21 4.96
C LEU A 13 9.61 -2.10 3.46
N ALA A 14 9.30 -3.21 2.79
CA ALA A 14 8.95 -3.22 1.38
C ALA A 14 7.69 -2.37 1.10
N LEU A 15 6.66 -2.51 1.93
CA LEU A 15 5.42 -1.73 1.83
C LEU A 15 5.66 -0.25 2.12
N PHE A 16 6.48 0.07 3.13
CA PHE A 16 6.88 1.45 3.42
C PHE A 16 7.59 2.08 2.22
N LEU A 17 8.60 1.41 1.68
CA LEU A 17 9.34 1.91 0.52
C LEU A 17 8.45 2.09 -0.70
N LYS A 18 7.53 1.16 -0.93
CA LYS A 18 6.52 1.27 -1.99
C LYS A 18 5.66 2.52 -1.83
N MET A 19 5.17 2.81 -0.63
CA MET A 19 4.37 4.01 -0.36
C MET A 19 5.20 5.28 -0.54
N LEU A 20 6.45 5.27 -0.11
CA LEU A 20 7.38 6.38 -0.31
C LEU A 20 7.59 6.66 -1.82
N VAL A 21 7.78 5.61 -2.61
CA VAL A 21 7.92 5.73 -4.08
C VAL A 21 6.69 6.38 -4.71
N ILE A 22 5.47 6.01 -4.30
CA ILE A 22 4.24 6.64 -4.81
C ILE A 22 4.19 8.13 -4.44
N SER A 23 4.58 8.49 -3.23
CA SER A 23 4.63 9.88 -2.78
C SER A 23 5.66 10.68 -3.59
N CYS A 24 6.85 10.13 -3.79
CA CYS A 24 7.88 10.75 -4.63
C CYS A 24 7.44 10.88 -6.10
N TYR A 25 6.73 9.90 -6.63
CA TYR A 25 6.16 9.95 -7.97
C TYR A 25 5.20 11.13 -8.13
N GLN A 26 4.30 11.35 -7.17
CA GLN A 26 3.39 12.49 -7.20
C GLN A 26 4.15 13.83 -7.14
N GLY A 27 5.11 13.93 -6.22
CA GLY A 27 5.97 15.12 -6.07
C GLY A 27 6.77 15.41 -7.35
N TYR A 28 7.34 14.37 -7.97
CA TYR A 28 8.08 14.51 -9.22
C TYR A 28 7.24 15.14 -10.33
N PHE A 29 6.02 14.66 -10.56
CA PHE A 29 5.17 15.21 -11.62
C PHE A 29 4.70 16.64 -11.32
N ARG A 30 4.35 16.94 -10.06
CA ARG A 30 4.00 18.31 -9.65
C ARG A 30 5.13 19.28 -9.90
N LEU A 31 6.34 18.93 -9.51
CA LEU A 31 7.53 19.78 -9.69
C LEU A 31 7.95 19.87 -11.16
N ARG A 32 7.96 18.76 -11.88
CA ARG A 32 8.36 18.70 -13.30
C ARG A 32 7.53 19.62 -14.18
N TYR A 33 6.23 19.64 -13.95
CA TYR A 33 5.29 20.46 -14.73
C TYR A 33 4.91 21.77 -14.03
N ARG A 34 5.44 22.02 -12.81
CA ARG A 34 5.09 23.18 -11.98
C ARG A 34 3.57 23.34 -11.86
N ALA A 35 2.85 22.24 -11.64
CA ALA A 35 1.40 22.16 -11.68
C ALA A 35 0.88 21.71 -10.31
N PHE A 36 0.25 22.64 -9.60
CA PHE A 36 -0.25 22.45 -8.25
C PHE A 36 -1.73 22.83 -8.14
N ALA A 37 -2.52 21.97 -7.53
CA ALA A 37 -3.91 22.25 -7.17
C ALA A 37 -4.04 22.92 -5.80
N ASN A 38 -2.95 22.98 -5.02
CA ASN A 38 -2.87 23.66 -3.75
C ASN A 38 -2.41 25.12 -3.98
N VAL A 39 -3.10 26.06 -3.34
CA VAL A 39 -2.89 27.51 -3.50
C VAL A 39 -1.48 27.93 -3.09
N GLU A 40 -1.00 27.43 -1.95
CA GLU A 40 0.29 27.79 -1.36
C GLU A 40 1.44 27.29 -2.25
N ASP A 41 1.34 26.04 -2.74
CA ASP A 41 2.36 25.43 -3.58
C ASP A 41 2.43 26.11 -4.95
N ALA A 42 1.27 26.45 -5.54
CA ALA A 42 1.20 27.20 -6.81
C ALA A 42 1.81 28.60 -6.67
N ALA A 43 1.51 29.30 -5.58
CA ALA A 43 2.08 30.62 -5.29
C ALA A 43 3.60 30.56 -5.11
N PHE A 44 4.11 29.55 -4.42
CA PHE A 44 5.55 29.33 -4.21
C PHE A 44 6.33 29.19 -5.51
N VAL A 45 5.75 28.51 -6.51
CA VAL A 45 6.39 28.35 -7.85
C VAL A 45 6.01 29.45 -8.86
N GLY A 46 5.22 30.44 -8.45
CA GLY A 46 4.80 31.54 -9.29
C GLY A 46 3.87 31.11 -10.44
N ARG A 47 2.95 30.17 -10.18
CA ARG A 47 2.00 29.64 -11.16
C ARG A 47 0.56 29.83 -10.69
N ALA A 48 -0.37 29.84 -11.63
CA ALA A 48 -1.80 29.81 -11.34
C ALA A 48 -2.18 28.45 -10.73
N VAL A 49 -3.10 28.47 -9.77
CA VAL A 49 -3.66 27.26 -9.16
C VAL A 49 -4.43 26.45 -10.20
N MET A 50 -4.16 25.16 -10.27
CA MET A 50 -4.94 24.24 -11.10
C MET A 50 -6.25 23.85 -10.40
N ALA A 51 -7.32 23.69 -11.18
CA ALA A 51 -8.61 23.21 -10.65
C ALA A 51 -8.51 21.75 -10.10
N GLN A 52 -7.60 20.96 -10.67
CA GLN A 52 -7.34 19.57 -10.28
C GLN A 52 -5.88 19.23 -10.51
N ASP A 53 -5.35 18.30 -9.73
CA ASP A 53 -4.03 17.69 -9.99
C ASP A 53 -3.94 17.05 -11.38
N LEU A 54 -2.73 16.92 -11.89
CA LEU A 54 -2.43 16.19 -13.12
C LEU A 54 -3.04 14.76 -13.09
N PRO A 55 -3.46 14.21 -14.24
CA PRO A 55 -4.06 12.86 -14.29
C PRO A 55 -3.18 11.78 -13.66
N GLN A 56 -1.84 11.84 -13.85
CA GLN A 56 -0.88 10.91 -13.25
C GLN A 56 -0.87 11.03 -11.73
N VAL A 57 -0.88 12.25 -11.21
CA VAL A 57 -0.90 12.54 -9.77
C VAL A 57 -2.20 12.07 -9.15
N ARG A 58 -3.35 12.34 -9.77
CA ARG A 58 -4.65 11.86 -9.28
C ARG A 58 -4.72 10.34 -9.23
N ARG A 59 -4.19 9.66 -10.24
CA ARG A 59 -4.15 8.20 -10.28
C ARG A 59 -3.26 7.63 -9.17
N ALA A 60 -2.07 8.20 -8.99
CA ALA A 60 -1.18 7.81 -7.91
C ALA A 60 -1.76 8.10 -6.52
N ALA A 61 -2.43 9.23 -6.35
CA ALA A 61 -3.10 9.57 -5.09
C ALA A 61 -4.22 8.58 -4.73
N ARG A 62 -4.99 8.09 -5.71
CA ARG A 62 -6.01 7.05 -5.49
C ARG A 62 -5.40 5.70 -5.13
N ALA A 63 -4.28 5.32 -5.77
CA ALA A 63 -3.54 4.11 -5.41
C ALA A 63 -3.02 4.20 -3.97
N TRP A 64 -2.47 5.35 -3.61
CA TRP A 64 -1.96 5.64 -2.27
C TRP A 64 -3.06 5.64 -1.20
N ALA A 65 -4.23 6.23 -1.49
CA ALA A 65 -5.38 6.20 -0.59
C ALA A 65 -5.85 4.76 -0.33
N ASN A 66 -5.91 3.92 -1.36
CA ASN A 66 -6.25 2.50 -1.21
C ASN A 66 -5.19 1.74 -0.38
N ASP A 67 -3.93 2.10 -0.48
CA ASP A 67 -2.88 1.55 0.38
C ASP A 67 -3.07 1.94 1.85
N LEU A 68 -3.45 3.19 2.13
CA LEU A 68 -3.75 3.65 3.50
C LEU A 68 -4.93 2.92 4.14
N GLU A 69 -5.86 2.40 3.36
CA GLU A 69 -6.97 1.59 3.86
C GLU A 69 -6.55 0.17 4.23
N ASN A 70 -5.54 -0.39 3.55
CA ASN A 70 -5.21 -1.82 3.65
C ASN A 70 -3.90 -2.11 4.38
N ILE A 71 -2.85 -1.31 4.15
CA ILE A 71 -1.52 -1.56 4.72
C ILE A 71 -1.49 -1.42 6.25
N PRO A 72 -2.13 -0.42 6.87
CA PRO A 72 -2.20 -0.35 8.34
C PRO A 72 -2.89 -1.56 8.97
N LEU A 73 -3.93 -2.10 8.31
CA LEU A 73 -4.59 -3.34 8.77
C LEU A 73 -3.63 -4.52 8.74
N PHE A 74 -2.83 -4.64 7.68
CA PHE A 74 -1.78 -5.66 7.60
C PHE A 74 -0.76 -5.51 8.74
N PHE A 75 -0.33 -4.29 9.06
CA PHE A 75 0.61 -4.08 10.15
C PHE A 75 0.04 -4.54 11.50
N VAL A 76 -1.20 -4.18 11.79
CA VAL A 76 -1.84 -4.58 13.05
C VAL A 76 -2.08 -6.10 13.09
N LEU A 77 -2.71 -6.66 12.06
CA LEU A 77 -3.02 -8.10 12.03
C LEU A 77 -1.75 -8.95 11.97
N GLY A 78 -0.72 -8.53 11.25
CA GLY A 78 0.56 -9.22 11.17
C GLY A 78 1.27 -9.26 12.52
N ALA A 79 1.33 -8.13 13.23
CA ALA A 79 1.90 -8.07 14.57
C ALA A 79 1.12 -8.94 15.57
N LEU A 80 -0.22 -8.92 15.52
CA LEU A 80 -1.08 -9.77 16.37
C LEU A 80 -0.87 -11.25 16.06
N ALA A 81 -0.79 -11.64 14.79
CA ALA A 81 -0.55 -13.02 14.39
C ALA A 81 0.76 -13.58 14.98
N ILE A 82 1.83 -12.76 14.96
CA ILE A 82 3.11 -13.12 15.58
C ILE A 82 2.98 -13.23 17.10
N ALA A 83 2.34 -12.24 17.74
CA ALA A 83 2.16 -12.21 19.19
C ALA A 83 1.34 -13.41 19.71
N LEU A 84 0.34 -13.86 18.95
CA LEU A 84 -0.52 -15.00 19.25
C LEU A 84 0.06 -16.34 18.77
N GLN A 85 1.28 -16.34 18.23
CA GLN A 85 1.99 -17.54 17.76
C GLN A 85 1.14 -18.38 16.78
N THR A 86 0.49 -17.72 15.81
CA THR A 86 -0.20 -18.43 14.73
C THR A 86 0.79 -19.28 13.92
N PRO A 87 0.35 -20.33 13.19
CA PRO A 87 1.26 -21.21 12.44
C PRO A 87 2.16 -20.46 11.48
N ASP A 88 3.48 -20.57 11.67
CA ASP A 88 4.51 -19.76 10.98
C ASP A 88 4.44 -19.90 9.46
N ASP A 89 4.25 -21.10 8.94
CA ASP A 89 4.24 -21.37 7.50
C ASP A 89 3.11 -20.62 6.78
N VAL A 90 1.90 -20.73 7.32
CA VAL A 90 0.72 -20.08 6.74
C VAL A 90 0.82 -18.57 6.89
N THR A 91 1.22 -18.09 8.06
CA THR A 91 1.35 -16.67 8.37
C THR A 91 2.41 -16.02 7.47
N GLY A 92 3.56 -16.67 7.31
CA GLY A 92 4.62 -16.19 6.43
C GLY A 92 4.19 -16.13 4.95
N LEU A 93 3.46 -17.16 4.48
CA LEU A 93 2.90 -17.14 3.13
C LEU A 93 1.94 -15.96 2.93
N LEU A 94 1.07 -15.69 3.89
CA LEU A 94 0.13 -14.56 3.83
C LEU A 94 0.85 -13.21 3.83
N PHE A 95 1.95 -13.06 4.57
CA PHE A 95 2.76 -11.85 4.56
C PHE A 95 3.36 -11.58 3.17
N CYS A 96 3.95 -12.61 2.56
CA CYS A 96 4.50 -12.50 1.21
C CYS A 96 3.41 -12.23 0.18
N ALA A 97 2.31 -12.99 0.22
CA ALA A 97 1.21 -12.86 -0.73
C ALA A 97 0.57 -11.47 -0.67
N PHE A 98 0.32 -10.95 0.53
CA PHE A 98 -0.20 -9.59 0.70
C PHE A 98 0.76 -8.55 0.13
N THR A 99 2.04 -8.61 0.48
CA THR A 99 3.05 -7.65 0.03
C THR A 99 3.17 -7.63 -1.50
N VAL A 100 3.23 -8.81 -2.13
CA VAL A 100 3.28 -8.94 -3.60
C VAL A 100 1.98 -8.42 -4.23
N ALA A 101 0.83 -8.79 -3.69
CA ALA A 101 -0.47 -8.32 -4.16
C ALA A 101 -0.57 -6.78 -4.12
N ARG A 102 -0.07 -6.14 -3.05
CA ARG A 102 -0.06 -4.67 -2.94
C ARG A 102 0.90 -4.01 -3.93
N ALA A 103 2.04 -4.63 -4.23
CA ALA A 103 2.96 -4.15 -5.26
C ALA A 103 2.32 -4.23 -6.65
N ILE A 104 1.73 -5.38 -7.01
CA ILE A 104 1.01 -5.57 -8.27
C ILE A 104 -0.17 -4.62 -8.39
N HIS A 105 -0.97 -4.46 -7.32
CA HIS A 105 -2.09 -3.52 -7.29
C HIS A 105 -1.65 -2.10 -7.66
N THR A 106 -0.56 -1.61 -7.08
CA THR A 106 -0.04 -0.28 -7.39
C THR A 106 0.40 -0.15 -8.85
N LEU A 107 1.16 -1.11 -9.36
CA LEU A 107 1.63 -1.11 -10.75
C LEU A 107 0.46 -1.13 -11.74
N THR A 108 -0.51 -2.01 -11.51
CA THR A 108 -1.71 -2.13 -12.36
C THR A 108 -2.63 -0.91 -12.23
N TYR A 109 -2.65 -0.27 -11.06
CA TYR A 109 -3.40 0.97 -10.86
C TYR A 109 -2.78 2.12 -11.66
N LEU A 110 -1.47 2.30 -11.57
CA LEU A 110 -0.74 3.33 -12.32
C LEU A 110 -0.83 3.10 -13.84
N GLY A 111 -0.75 1.83 -14.28
CA GLY A 111 -0.91 1.44 -15.69
C GLY A 111 -2.35 1.48 -16.21
N GLY A 112 -3.35 1.55 -15.33
CA GLY A 112 -4.76 1.51 -15.71
C GLY A 112 -5.23 0.12 -16.18
N TRP A 113 -4.59 -0.94 -15.71
CA TRP A 113 -4.82 -2.32 -16.20
C TRP A 113 -5.92 -3.02 -15.40
N GLN A 114 -7.10 -3.13 -16.00
CA GLN A 114 -8.19 -3.99 -15.56
C GLN A 114 -8.19 -5.30 -16.39
N PRO A 115 -8.56 -6.46 -15.82
CA PRO A 115 -9.05 -6.71 -14.44
C PRO A 115 -7.97 -6.94 -13.39
N TRP A 116 -6.69 -6.87 -13.74
CA TRP A 116 -5.55 -7.23 -12.87
C TRP A 116 -5.51 -6.43 -11.57
N ARG A 117 -5.87 -5.15 -11.64
CA ARG A 117 -6.00 -4.29 -10.46
C ARG A 117 -6.99 -4.86 -9.43
N SER A 118 -8.17 -5.27 -9.89
CA SER A 118 -9.21 -5.83 -9.03
C SER A 118 -8.84 -7.19 -8.47
N LEU A 119 -8.16 -8.03 -9.26
CA LEU A 119 -7.64 -9.32 -8.79
C LEU A 119 -6.58 -9.13 -7.71
N ALA A 120 -5.61 -8.25 -7.91
CA ALA A 120 -4.58 -7.95 -6.93
C ALA A 120 -5.17 -7.39 -5.62
N TYR A 121 -6.18 -6.52 -5.71
CA TYR A 121 -6.93 -6.06 -4.55
C TYR A 121 -7.60 -7.22 -3.81
N GLY A 122 -8.30 -8.08 -4.54
CA GLY A 122 -8.99 -9.25 -3.98
C GLY A 122 -8.06 -10.21 -3.25
N VAL A 123 -6.87 -10.48 -3.81
CA VAL A 123 -5.85 -11.31 -3.16
C VAL A 123 -5.38 -10.65 -1.84
N GLY A 124 -5.09 -9.36 -1.84
CA GLY A 124 -4.71 -8.63 -0.63
C GLY A 124 -5.79 -8.69 0.44
N LEU A 125 -7.04 -8.46 0.08
CA LEU A 125 -8.18 -8.56 1.00
C LEU A 125 -8.34 -9.97 1.56
N ALA A 126 -8.22 -11.00 0.73
CA ALA A 126 -8.28 -12.40 1.16
C ALA A 126 -7.20 -12.71 2.21
N CYS A 127 -5.96 -12.22 2.01
CA CYS A 127 -4.88 -12.39 2.98
C CYS A 127 -5.24 -11.78 4.35
N LEU A 128 -5.81 -10.56 4.36
CA LEU A 128 -6.24 -9.91 5.61
C LEU A 128 -7.37 -10.67 6.31
N LEU A 129 -8.35 -11.18 5.54
CA LEU A 129 -9.45 -11.97 6.10
C LEU A 129 -8.96 -13.28 6.68
N VAL A 130 -8.04 -13.97 6.03
CA VAL A 130 -7.45 -15.21 6.56
C VAL A 130 -6.64 -14.94 7.82
N LEU A 131 -5.81 -13.89 7.85
CA LEU A 131 -5.09 -13.47 9.06
C LEU A 131 -6.07 -13.18 10.20
N ALA A 132 -7.13 -12.43 9.95
CA ALA A 132 -8.14 -12.11 10.96
C ALA A 132 -8.84 -13.38 11.49
N ALA A 133 -9.17 -14.33 10.61
CA ALA A 133 -9.77 -15.61 11.00
C ALA A 133 -8.82 -16.45 11.85
N MET A 134 -7.52 -16.51 11.50
CA MET A 134 -6.50 -17.21 12.29
C MET A 134 -6.32 -16.60 13.68
N ILE A 135 -6.29 -15.27 13.77
CA ILE A 135 -6.24 -14.54 15.03
C ILE A 135 -7.49 -14.83 15.86
N GLY A 136 -8.68 -14.75 15.26
CA GLY A 136 -9.94 -15.08 15.95
C GLY A 136 -9.94 -16.49 16.51
N LYS A 137 -9.44 -17.47 15.76
CA LYS A 137 -9.29 -18.85 16.22
C LYS A 137 -8.27 -19.00 17.37
N ALA A 138 -7.21 -18.22 17.37
CA ALA A 138 -6.19 -18.26 18.42
C ALA A 138 -6.64 -17.61 19.74
N LEU A 139 -7.66 -16.75 19.69
CA LEU A 139 -8.24 -16.08 20.87
C LEU A 139 -9.37 -16.88 21.54
N LEU A 140 -9.96 -17.87 20.86
CA LEU A 140 -11.04 -18.72 21.34
C LEU A 140 -10.52 -20.05 21.84
#